data_0b297fb21f4cf36ceace73139345f60c
#
_entry.id   0b297fb21f4cf36ceace73139345f60c
#
_cell.length_a   1.000
_cell.length_b   1.000
_cell.length_c   1.000
_cell.angle_alpha   90.00
_cell.angle_beta   90.00
_cell.angle_gamma   90.00
#
_symmetry.space_group_name_H-M   'P 1'
#
loop_
_entity.id
_entity.type
_entity.pdbx_description
1 polymer ?
#
loop_
_entity_poly.entity_id
_entity_poly.type
_entity_poly.pdbx_seq_one_letter_code
_entity_poly.pdbx_strand_id
1 'polypeptide(L)'
;MAIYKIDIPYKFPSFNQYVNECRKNKYAGGNMKKKIQEDIMYFINKLQQFKTPISIKFTWIEGNKRRDLDNICYAKKFILDSMVKAGKLKDDNRNYVIGFKDTFEYGKETKVILEIKEEN
;
A
#
# COMPACT_ATOMS: atom_id res chain seq x y z
N MET A 1 6.21 -14.15 -17.92
CA MET A 1 6.27 -12.87 -17.19
C MET A 1 6.28 -13.12 -15.69
N ALA A 2 7.22 -12.55 -14.98
CA ALA A 2 7.37 -12.80 -13.54
C ALA A 2 6.35 -11.97 -12.75
N ILE A 3 5.79 -12.59 -11.73
CA ILE A 3 4.93 -11.93 -10.74
C ILE A 3 5.68 -11.95 -9.41
N TYR A 4 5.84 -10.77 -8.81
CA TYR A 4 6.51 -10.60 -7.53
C TYR A 4 5.45 -10.47 -6.46
N LYS A 5 5.54 -11.29 -5.42
CA LYS A 5 4.50 -11.34 -4.38
C LYS A 5 5.12 -11.10 -3.02
N ILE A 6 4.52 -10.18 -2.25
CA ILE A 6 4.87 -9.98 -0.85
C ILE A 6 3.62 -9.86 0.00
N ASP A 7 3.75 -10.28 1.26
CA ASP A 7 2.74 -10.09 2.30
C ASP A 7 3.19 -8.95 3.20
N ILE A 8 2.28 -8.02 3.48
CA ILE A 8 2.52 -6.96 4.47
C ILE A 8 1.52 -7.17 5.61
N PRO A 9 1.96 -7.80 6.72
CA PRO A 9 1.08 -8.11 7.85
C PRO A 9 0.90 -6.87 8.73
N TYR A 10 0.22 -5.86 8.20
CA TYR A 10 0.05 -4.57 8.84
C TYR A 10 -1.41 -4.12 8.71
N LYS A 11 -1.96 -3.59 9.79
CA LYS A 11 -3.29 -2.99 9.77
C LYS A 11 -3.15 -1.49 9.54
N PHE A 12 -3.43 -1.06 8.31
CA PHE A 12 -3.38 0.35 7.97
C PHE A 12 -4.57 1.09 8.58
N PRO A 13 -4.42 2.38 8.91
CA PRO A 13 -5.57 3.18 9.29
C PRO A 13 -6.54 3.29 8.12
N SER A 14 -7.83 3.51 8.42
CA SER A 14 -8.82 3.79 7.39
C SER A 14 -8.60 5.19 6.82
N PHE A 15 -9.20 5.47 5.66
CA PHE A 15 -9.19 6.81 5.09
C PHE A 15 -9.74 7.84 6.10
N ASN A 16 -10.84 7.50 6.79
CA ASN A 16 -11.43 8.41 7.79
C ASN A 16 -10.47 8.71 8.94
N GLN A 17 -9.74 7.71 9.43
CA GLN A 17 -8.73 7.92 10.48
C GLN A 17 -7.62 8.86 10.00
N TYR A 18 -7.15 8.67 8.78
CA TYR A 18 -6.11 9.53 8.21
C TYR A 18 -6.60 10.97 8.04
N VAL A 19 -7.81 11.15 7.51
CA VAL A 19 -8.41 12.48 7.34
C VAL A 19 -8.56 13.17 8.70
N ASN A 20 -9.01 12.43 9.74
CA ASN A 20 -9.13 12.98 11.09
C ASN A 20 -7.78 13.45 11.64
N GLU A 21 -6.71 12.69 11.40
CA GLU A 21 -5.35 13.12 11.78
C GLU A 21 -4.94 14.39 11.05
N CYS A 22 -5.20 14.48 9.75
CA CYS A 22 -4.86 15.66 8.96
C CYS A 22 -5.58 16.93 9.48
N ARG A 23 -6.77 16.75 10.07
CA ARG A 23 -7.57 17.86 10.60
C ARG A 23 -7.13 18.35 11.98
N LYS A 24 -6.34 17.55 12.73
CA LYS A 24 -5.87 17.96 14.07
C LYS A 24 -4.95 19.17 14.01
N ASN A 25 -3.97 19.12 13.14
CA ASN A 25 -3.03 20.21 12.88
C ASN A 25 -2.24 19.87 11.60
N LYS A 26 -1.42 20.81 11.13
CA LYS A 26 -0.71 20.64 9.85
C LYS A 26 0.38 19.55 9.84
N TYR A 27 0.75 19.03 11.00
CA TYR A 27 1.81 18.01 11.10
C TYR A 27 1.31 16.60 11.33
N ALA A 28 0.12 16.43 11.92
CA ALA A 28 -0.36 15.14 12.39
C ALA A 28 -0.53 14.11 11.27
N GLY A 29 -1.07 14.52 10.13
CA GLY A 29 -1.23 13.62 8.96
C GLY A 29 0.11 13.17 8.40
N GLY A 30 1.06 14.10 8.26
CA GLY A 30 2.41 13.78 7.80
C GLY A 30 3.16 12.86 8.76
N ASN A 31 2.98 13.07 10.07
CA ASN A 31 3.59 12.21 11.08
C ASN A 31 3.02 10.79 11.05
N MET A 32 1.70 10.66 10.88
CA MET A 32 1.06 9.35 10.71
C MET A 32 1.59 8.62 9.49
N LYS A 33 1.66 9.31 8.36
CA LYS A 33 2.18 8.76 7.10
C LYS A 33 3.62 8.28 7.27
N LYS A 34 4.47 9.10 7.88
CA LYS A 34 5.87 8.76 8.14
C LYS A 34 6.01 7.50 8.99
N LYS A 35 5.21 7.40 10.06
CA LYS A 35 5.23 6.22 10.93
C LYS A 35 4.81 4.96 10.17
N ILE A 36 3.75 5.04 9.38
CA ILE A 36 3.29 3.90 8.58
C ILE A 36 4.40 3.46 7.62
N GLN A 37 5.04 4.40 6.93
CA GLN A 37 6.14 4.08 6.01
C GLN A 37 7.31 3.40 6.73
N GLU A 38 7.65 3.86 7.92
CA GLU A 38 8.68 3.23 8.74
C GLU A 38 8.30 1.80 9.13
N ASP A 39 7.04 1.60 9.53
CA ASP A 39 6.53 0.31 9.99
C ASP A 39 6.52 -0.74 8.86
N ILE A 40 6.24 -0.35 7.63
CA ILE A 40 6.15 -1.30 6.51
C ILE A 40 7.46 -1.41 5.70
N MET A 41 8.44 -0.58 5.96
CA MET A 41 9.67 -0.50 5.16
C MET A 41 10.44 -1.82 5.11
N TYR A 42 10.42 -2.60 6.18
CA TYR A 42 11.04 -3.93 6.20
C TYR A 42 10.48 -4.83 5.07
N PHE A 43 9.18 -4.79 4.85
CA PHE A 43 8.53 -5.60 3.82
C PHE A 43 8.77 -5.03 2.43
N ILE A 44 8.72 -3.71 2.29
CA ILE A 44 8.96 -3.01 1.02
C ILE A 44 10.38 -3.27 0.53
N ASN A 45 11.35 -3.30 1.43
CA ASN A 45 12.76 -3.53 1.07
C ASN A 45 13.02 -4.94 0.53
N LYS A 46 12.11 -5.88 0.72
CA LYS A 46 12.21 -7.22 0.12
C LYS A 46 11.92 -7.21 -1.38
N LEU A 47 11.29 -6.16 -1.89
CA LEU A 47 11.03 -6.04 -3.32
C LEU A 47 12.29 -5.66 -4.06
N GLN A 48 12.38 -6.07 -5.32
CA GLN A 48 13.42 -5.58 -6.21
C GLN A 48 13.09 -4.16 -6.69
N GLN A 49 14.04 -3.50 -7.29
CA GLN A 49 13.81 -2.26 -8.00
C GLN A 49 13.15 -2.57 -9.34
N PHE A 50 12.00 -1.97 -9.61
CA PHE A 50 11.30 -2.15 -10.87
C PHE A 50 11.76 -1.09 -11.86
N LYS A 51 12.15 -1.54 -13.06
CA LYS A 51 12.68 -0.66 -14.11
C LYS A 51 11.69 -0.41 -15.22
N THR A 52 10.63 -1.22 -15.30
CA THR A 52 9.55 -1.07 -16.28
C THR A 52 8.26 -0.70 -15.56
N PRO A 53 7.25 -0.18 -16.28
CA PRO A 53 5.96 0.09 -15.65
C PRO A 53 5.39 -1.18 -15.02
N ILE A 54 4.66 -1.01 -13.93
CA ILE A 54 4.08 -2.13 -13.18
C ILE A 54 2.58 -2.02 -13.08
N SER A 55 1.94 -3.16 -12.92
CA SER A 55 0.56 -3.25 -12.43
C SER A 55 0.57 -4.01 -11.11
N ILE A 56 -0.34 -3.69 -10.21
CA ILE A 56 -0.38 -4.26 -8.86
C ILE A 56 -1.77 -4.78 -8.56
N LYS A 57 -1.82 -6.03 -8.08
CA LYS A 57 -3.03 -6.57 -7.47
C LYS A 57 -2.85 -6.54 -5.96
N PHE A 58 -3.76 -5.84 -5.28
CA PHE A 58 -3.83 -5.81 -3.82
C PHE A 58 -4.91 -6.76 -3.36
N THR A 59 -4.57 -7.67 -2.47
CA THR A 59 -5.55 -8.50 -1.78
C THR A 59 -5.59 -8.06 -0.33
N TRP A 60 -6.69 -7.38 0.04
CA TRP A 60 -6.88 -6.81 1.37
C TRP A 60 -7.60 -7.83 2.23
N ILE A 61 -6.95 -8.30 3.29
CA ILE A 61 -7.52 -9.30 4.18
C ILE A 61 -7.86 -8.65 5.51
N GLU A 62 -9.15 -8.72 5.89
CA GLU A 62 -9.69 -8.14 7.12
C GLU A 62 -10.35 -9.23 7.94
N GLY A 63 -10.35 -9.05 9.27
CA GLY A 63 -10.95 -10.01 10.21
C GLY A 63 -12.47 -9.88 10.35
N ASN A 64 -13.07 -8.81 9.82
CA ASN A 64 -14.50 -8.53 9.93
C ASN A 64 -14.95 -7.57 8.83
N LYS A 65 -16.25 -7.23 8.82
CA LYS A 65 -16.86 -6.35 7.82
C LYS A 65 -17.08 -4.91 8.29
N ARG A 66 -16.36 -4.46 9.31
CA ARG A 66 -16.60 -3.14 9.93
C ARG A 66 -16.19 -1.97 9.06
N ARG A 67 -15.18 -2.14 8.20
CA ARG A 67 -14.68 -1.05 7.36
C ARG A 67 -15.17 -1.20 5.95
N ASP A 68 -15.60 -0.10 5.34
CA ASP A 68 -15.98 -0.05 3.93
C ASP A 68 -14.75 -0.25 3.04
N LEU A 69 -14.97 -0.76 1.83
CA LEU A 69 -13.88 -1.12 0.92
C LEU A 69 -12.97 0.07 0.59
N ASP A 70 -13.56 1.24 0.35
CA ASP A 70 -12.79 2.45 0.04
C ASP A 70 -11.93 2.92 1.22
N ASN A 71 -12.41 2.72 2.44
CA ASN A 71 -11.62 3.01 3.64
C ASN A 71 -10.44 2.07 3.81
N ILE A 72 -10.54 0.83 3.33
CA ILE A 72 -9.47 -0.15 3.39
C ILE A 72 -8.42 0.13 2.32
N CYS A 73 -8.83 0.18 1.06
CA CYS A 73 -7.90 0.22 -0.07
C CYS A 73 -7.21 1.57 -0.26
N TYR A 74 -7.66 2.62 0.41
CA TYR A 74 -6.95 3.89 0.42
C TYR A 74 -5.49 3.73 0.86
N ALA A 75 -5.21 2.75 1.69
CA ALA A 75 -3.85 2.48 2.20
C ALA A 75 -2.83 2.17 1.10
N LYS A 76 -3.27 1.85 -0.12
CA LYS A 76 -2.32 1.68 -1.24
C LYS A 76 -1.45 2.92 -1.44
N LYS A 77 -1.95 4.11 -1.09
CA LYS A 77 -1.16 5.35 -1.18
C LYS A 77 0.08 5.28 -0.30
N PHE A 78 -0.05 4.78 0.92
CA PHE A 78 1.09 4.61 1.83
C PHE A 78 2.10 3.59 1.27
N ILE A 79 1.60 2.52 0.66
CA ILE A 79 2.44 1.48 0.07
C ILE A 79 3.22 2.03 -1.13
N LEU A 80 2.54 2.71 -2.05
CA LEU A 80 3.19 3.28 -3.23
C LEU A 80 4.23 4.33 -2.85
N ASP A 81 3.90 5.23 -1.93
CA ASP A 81 4.83 6.25 -1.46
C ASP A 81 6.06 5.60 -0.80
N SER A 82 5.88 4.49 -0.09
CA SER A 82 6.99 3.75 0.51
C SER A 82 7.87 3.09 -0.55
N MET A 83 7.27 2.56 -1.62
CA MET A 83 8.03 1.98 -2.73
C MET A 83 8.90 3.03 -3.43
N VAL A 84 8.37 4.23 -3.62
CA VAL A 84 9.13 5.35 -4.20
C VAL A 84 10.26 5.76 -3.25
N LYS A 85 9.95 5.92 -1.97
CA LYS A 85 10.94 6.30 -0.95
C LYS A 85 12.07 5.28 -0.83
N ALA A 86 11.76 4.00 -0.96
CA ALA A 86 12.75 2.92 -0.89
C ALA A 86 13.54 2.74 -2.20
N GLY A 87 13.25 3.51 -3.23
CA GLY A 87 13.90 3.38 -4.53
C GLY A 87 13.46 2.19 -5.35
N LYS A 88 12.31 1.57 -5.02
CA LYS A 88 11.77 0.42 -5.75
C LYS A 88 11.01 0.85 -7.01
N LEU A 89 10.44 2.05 -6.99
CA LEU A 89 9.83 2.73 -8.12
C LEU A 89 10.47 4.12 -8.25
N LYS A 90 10.65 4.59 -9.47
CA LYS A 90 11.12 5.94 -9.69
C LYS A 90 10.08 6.98 -9.29
N ASP A 91 8.80 6.70 -9.57
CA ASP A 91 7.67 7.53 -9.18
C ASP A 91 6.42 6.66 -9.20
N ASP A 92 5.31 7.14 -8.64
CA ASP A 92 4.04 6.43 -8.64
C ASP A 92 3.03 6.98 -9.65
N ASN A 93 3.47 7.82 -10.58
CA ASN A 93 2.61 8.37 -11.63
C ASN A 93 2.30 7.31 -12.71
N ARG A 94 1.47 7.69 -13.68
CA ARG A 94 0.95 6.77 -14.71
C ARG A 94 2.02 6.24 -15.68
N ASN A 95 3.21 6.80 -15.66
CA ASN A 95 4.34 6.27 -16.45
C ASN A 95 4.96 5.03 -15.79
N TYR A 96 4.81 4.88 -14.49
CA TYR A 96 5.44 3.79 -13.71
C TYR A 96 4.43 2.83 -13.09
N VAL A 97 3.21 3.28 -12.81
CA VAL A 97 2.14 2.44 -12.26
C VAL A 97 0.94 2.55 -13.19
N ILE A 98 0.68 1.50 -13.96
CA ILE A 98 -0.28 1.56 -15.06
C ILE A 98 -1.61 0.87 -14.75
N GLY A 99 -1.72 0.17 -13.66
CA GLY A 99 -2.99 -0.46 -13.29
C GLY A 99 -3.02 -0.98 -11.88
N PHE A 100 -4.22 -1.01 -11.32
CA PHE A 100 -4.53 -1.59 -10.01
C PHE A 100 -5.66 -2.59 -10.12
N LYS A 101 -5.62 -3.58 -9.24
CA LYS A 101 -6.78 -4.42 -8.97
C LYS A 101 -6.85 -4.61 -7.47
N ASP A 102 -8.02 -4.32 -6.88
CA ASP A 102 -8.26 -4.55 -5.45
C ASP A 102 -9.22 -5.72 -5.28
N THR A 103 -8.83 -6.68 -4.45
CA THR A 103 -9.72 -7.75 -4.01
C THR A 103 -9.76 -7.76 -2.49
N PHE A 104 -10.87 -8.24 -1.93
CA PHE A 104 -11.12 -8.17 -0.49
C PHE A 104 -11.53 -9.54 0.01
N GLU A 105 -10.89 -9.99 1.09
CA GLU A 105 -11.12 -11.31 1.68
C GLU A 105 -11.21 -11.20 3.20
N TYR A 106 -11.75 -12.23 3.82
CA TYR A 106 -11.79 -12.34 5.27
C TYR A 106 -10.76 -13.37 5.72
N GLY A 107 -10.07 -13.08 6.82
CA GLY A 107 -9.08 -13.98 7.38
C GLY A 107 -8.80 -13.65 8.83
N LYS A 108 -8.05 -14.50 9.50
CA LYS A 108 -7.73 -14.31 10.92
C LYS A 108 -6.83 -13.10 11.16
N GLU A 109 -5.96 -12.82 10.23
CA GLU A 109 -5.00 -11.72 10.35
C GLU A 109 -5.30 -10.64 9.34
N THR A 110 -5.28 -9.38 9.80
CA THR A 110 -5.37 -8.23 8.90
C THR A 110 -4.03 -8.05 8.21
N LYS A 111 -4.04 -8.12 6.90
CA LYS A 111 -2.83 -7.92 6.09
C LYS A 111 -3.20 -7.55 4.66
N VAL A 112 -2.21 -7.16 3.88
CA VAL A 112 -2.38 -6.99 2.44
C VAL A 112 -1.34 -7.85 1.72
N ILE A 113 -1.77 -8.49 0.64
CA ILE A 113 -0.90 -9.25 -0.25
C ILE A 113 -0.76 -8.45 -1.53
N LEU A 114 0.47 -8.15 -1.92
CA LEU A 114 0.77 -7.47 -3.18
C LEU A 114 1.26 -8.48 -4.20
N GLU A 115 0.67 -8.46 -5.38
CA GLU A 115 1.16 -9.19 -6.55
C GLU A 115 1.51 -8.16 -7.61
N ILE A 116 2.79 -8.03 -7.92
CA ILE A 116 3.32 -6.99 -8.79
C ILE A 116 3.82 -7.62 -10.08
N LYS A 117 3.37 -7.07 -11.19
CA LYS A 117 3.74 -7.54 -12.53
C LYS A 117 4.40 -6.39 -13.30
N GLU A 118 5.60 -6.64 -13.84
CA GLU A 118 6.24 -5.68 -14.74
C GLU A 118 5.63 -5.78 -16.13
N GLU A 119 5.26 -4.63 -16.68
CA GLU A 119 4.69 -4.54 -18.03
C GLU A 119 5.74 -4.04 -19.01
N ASN A 120 5.88 -4.74 -20.11
CA ASN A 120 6.82 -4.36 -21.17
C ASN A 120 6.11 -3.61 -22.29
#